data_de2ad415eeeff6e2a9f83308b03516eb
#
_entry.id   de2ad415eeeff6e2a9f83308b03516eb
#
_cell.length_a   1.000
_cell.length_b   1.000
_cell.length_c   1.000
_cell.angle_alpha   90.00
_cell.angle_beta   90.00
_cell.angle_gamma   90.00
#
_symmetry.space_group_name_H-M   'P 1'
#
loop_
_entity.id
_entity.type
_entity.pdbx_description
1 polymer ?
#
loop_
_entity_poly.entity_id
_entity_poly.type
_entity_poly.pdbx_seq_one_letter_code
_entity_poly.pdbx_strand_id
1 'polypeptide(L)'
;MKRVKKILVLCTIFCVIVGIWFYKNKSIENDNTDKFKLDATYDFDIEKLKSEGLPIIVDFGSDSCIPCKEMAPLLEDLNEEYRGKAIVKFVDISKNGDAVKDFPVKVIPTQFFFNADGTPFKPKNVQQSNLMMYSSEENEEHAFTAHEGQLDKSDFKNILNEMGVN
;
A
#
# COMPACT_ATOMS: atom_id res chain seq x y z
N MET A 1 52.31 15.03 -21.90
CA MET A 1 52.07 14.46 -20.56
C MET A 1 50.96 15.16 -19.78
N LYS A 2 50.89 16.51 -19.66
CA LYS A 2 49.83 17.22 -18.89
C LYS A 2 48.38 17.05 -19.43
N ARG A 3 48.18 16.94 -20.76
CA ARG A 3 46.87 16.75 -21.40
C ARG A 3 46.30 15.33 -21.14
N VAL A 4 47.11 14.29 -21.19
CA VAL A 4 46.70 12.91 -20.93
C VAL A 4 46.27 12.72 -19.48
N LYS A 5 46.98 13.31 -18.51
CA LYS A 5 46.57 13.29 -17.10
C LYS A 5 45.21 13.97 -16.85
N LYS A 6 44.93 15.10 -17.55
CA LYS A 6 43.61 15.76 -17.44
C LYS A 6 42.47 14.90 -18.00
N ILE A 7 42.70 14.23 -19.13
CA ILE A 7 41.69 13.31 -19.72
C ILE A 7 41.44 12.12 -18.81
N LEU A 8 42.47 11.52 -18.22
CA LEU A 8 42.35 10.42 -17.27
C LEU A 8 41.50 10.82 -16.03
N VAL A 9 41.77 12.00 -15.46
CA VAL A 9 41.01 12.52 -14.33
C VAL A 9 39.51 12.77 -14.70
N LEU A 10 39.25 13.31 -15.89
CA LEU A 10 37.87 13.51 -16.36
C LEU A 10 37.13 12.19 -16.57
N CYS A 11 37.80 11.17 -17.14
CA CYS A 11 37.22 9.84 -17.31
C CYS A 11 36.88 9.16 -15.96
N THR A 12 37.77 9.28 -14.95
CA THR A 12 37.51 8.71 -13.63
C THR A 12 36.33 9.39 -12.94
N ILE A 13 36.21 10.71 -13.01
CA ILE A 13 35.09 11.46 -12.46
C ILE A 13 33.80 11.06 -13.16
N PHE A 14 33.81 10.93 -14.49
CA PHE A 14 32.62 10.48 -15.25
C PHE A 14 32.21 9.07 -14.87
N CYS A 15 33.15 8.12 -14.74
CA CYS A 15 32.82 6.75 -14.28
C CYS A 15 32.23 6.72 -12.88
N VAL A 16 32.71 7.57 -11.95
CA VAL A 16 32.13 7.67 -10.59
C VAL A 16 30.74 8.24 -10.64
N ILE A 17 30.47 9.28 -11.42
CA ILE A 17 29.13 9.87 -11.57
C ILE A 17 28.14 8.85 -12.16
N VAL A 18 28.54 8.13 -13.22
CA VAL A 18 27.74 7.08 -13.84
C VAL A 18 27.51 5.94 -12.86
N GLY A 19 28.51 5.53 -12.08
CA GLY A 19 28.37 4.51 -11.05
C GLY A 19 27.38 4.90 -9.94
N ILE A 20 27.44 6.15 -9.46
CA ILE A 20 26.51 6.68 -8.46
C ILE A 20 25.08 6.76 -9.04
N TRP A 21 24.93 7.21 -10.29
CA TRP A 21 23.64 7.28 -10.97
C TRP A 21 23.03 5.89 -11.14
N PHE A 22 23.83 4.89 -11.54
CA PHE A 22 23.37 3.49 -11.68
C PHE A 22 22.97 2.86 -10.35
N TYR A 23 23.76 3.13 -9.29
CA TYR A 23 23.47 2.65 -7.94
C TYR A 23 22.16 3.25 -7.40
N LYS A 24 22.00 4.56 -7.56
CA LYS A 24 20.78 5.27 -7.14
C LYS A 24 19.53 4.81 -7.92
N ASN A 25 19.67 4.60 -9.24
CA ASN A 25 18.57 4.16 -10.10
C ASN A 25 18.13 2.72 -9.76
N LYS A 26 19.08 1.84 -9.45
CA LYS A 26 18.76 0.44 -9.02
C LYS A 26 18.06 0.39 -7.66
N SER A 27 18.42 1.28 -6.73
CA SER A 27 17.75 1.37 -5.43
C SER A 27 16.31 1.88 -5.56
N ILE A 28 16.05 2.84 -6.45
CA ILE A 28 14.71 3.38 -6.73
C ILE A 28 13.82 2.33 -7.42
N GLU A 29 14.37 1.51 -8.30
CA GLU A 29 13.62 0.47 -9.01
C GLU A 29 13.18 -0.66 -8.08
N ASN A 30 14.02 -1.07 -7.12
CA ASN A 30 13.68 -2.07 -6.12
C ASN A 30 12.61 -1.57 -5.12
N ASP A 31 12.71 -0.32 -4.66
CA ASP A 31 11.74 0.26 -3.72
C ASP A 31 10.36 0.48 -4.38
N ASN A 32 10.33 0.90 -5.65
CA ASN A 32 9.09 1.03 -6.42
C ASN A 32 8.38 -0.31 -6.70
N THR A 33 9.13 -1.41 -6.78
CA THR A 33 8.54 -2.75 -7.02
C THR A 33 7.94 -3.30 -5.74
N ASP A 34 8.54 -3.03 -4.60
CA ASP A 34 8.15 -3.57 -3.29
C ASP A 34 6.84 -2.96 -2.77
N LYS A 35 6.64 -1.65 -2.97
CA LYS A 35 5.40 -0.98 -2.54
C LYS A 35 4.14 -1.46 -3.26
N PHE A 36 4.24 -2.04 -4.45
CA PHE A 36 3.11 -2.63 -5.19
C PHE A 36 3.04 -4.16 -5.11
N LYS A 37 3.90 -4.83 -4.34
CA LYS A 37 3.76 -6.23 -4.02
C LYS A 37 2.50 -6.42 -3.17
N LEU A 38 1.59 -7.31 -3.59
CA LEU A 38 0.32 -7.53 -2.88
C LEU A 38 0.55 -8.07 -1.46
N ASP A 39 1.29 -9.18 -1.34
CA ASP A 39 1.61 -9.77 -0.04
C ASP A 39 2.61 -8.90 0.73
N ALA A 40 2.15 -8.37 1.85
CA ALA A 40 2.91 -7.57 2.79
C ALA A 40 2.99 -8.20 4.20
N THR A 41 2.71 -9.50 4.31
CA THR A 41 2.58 -10.19 5.60
C THR A 41 3.74 -9.95 6.55
N TYR A 42 4.98 -9.95 6.06
CA TYR A 42 6.17 -9.77 6.89
C TYR A 42 6.79 -8.37 6.85
N ASP A 43 6.43 -7.58 5.84
CA ASP A 43 7.02 -6.25 5.57
C ASP A 43 5.97 -5.13 5.72
N PHE A 44 4.87 -5.40 6.43
CA PHE A 44 3.78 -4.45 6.60
C PHE A 44 4.19 -3.29 7.50
N ASP A 45 4.18 -2.09 6.93
CA ASP A 45 4.45 -0.83 7.62
C ASP A 45 3.49 0.23 7.06
N ILE A 46 2.41 0.50 7.80
CA ILE A 46 1.35 1.42 7.35
C ILE A 46 1.85 2.86 7.24
N GLU A 47 2.77 3.29 8.11
CA GLU A 47 3.28 4.65 8.07
C GLU A 47 4.20 4.87 6.85
N LYS A 48 4.99 3.87 6.48
CA LYS A 48 5.74 3.86 5.23
C LYS A 48 4.80 3.94 4.04
N LEU A 49 3.73 3.13 4.01
CA LEU A 49 2.75 3.14 2.91
C LEU A 49 2.03 4.50 2.79
N LYS A 50 1.62 5.12 3.90
CA LYS A 50 1.00 6.46 3.92
C LYS A 50 1.93 7.54 3.36
N SER A 51 3.24 7.41 3.52
CA SER A 51 4.22 8.35 2.98
C SER A 51 4.37 8.30 1.46
N GLU A 52 3.82 7.29 0.79
CA GLU A 52 3.92 7.11 -0.68
C GLU A 52 3.01 8.06 -1.49
N GLY A 53 2.06 8.73 -0.84
CA GLY A 53 1.18 9.71 -1.49
C GLY A 53 0.18 9.09 -2.47
N LEU A 54 -0.22 7.85 -2.24
CA LEU A 54 -1.21 7.11 -3.02
C LEU A 54 -2.33 6.59 -2.11
N PRO A 55 -3.57 6.48 -2.60
CA PRO A 55 -4.63 5.77 -1.89
C PRO A 55 -4.23 4.34 -1.55
N ILE A 56 -4.61 3.86 -0.37
CA ILE A 56 -4.20 2.56 0.15
C ILE A 56 -5.42 1.73 0.52
N ILE A 57 -5.40 0.46 0.12
CA ILE A 57 -6.30 -0.60 0.59
C ILE A 57 -5.43 -1.65 1.27
N VAL A 58 -5.75 -1.97 2.53
CA VAL A 58 -5.11 -3.07 3.27
C VAL A 58 -6.16 -4.09 3.61
N ASP A 59 -6.03 -5.32 3.11
CA ASP A 59 -6.85 -6.46 3.47
C ASP A 59 -6.14 -7.32 4.52
N PHE A 60 -6.73 -7.43 5.69
CA PHE A 60 -6.30 -8.38 6.72
C PHE A 60 -7.08 -9.68 6.58
N GLY A 61 -6.38 -10.75 6.31
CA GLY A 61 -6.97 -12.06 6.07
C GLY A 61 -6.12 -13.20 6.59
N SER A 62 -6.35 -14.40 6.09
CA SER A 62 -5.54 -15.59 6.36
C SER A 62 -5.69 -16.62 5.25
N ASP A 63 -4.62 -17.36 4.96
CA ASP A 63 -4.64 -18.52 4.06
C ASP A 63 -5.56 -19.65 4.52
N SER A 64 -5.97 -19.67 5.78
CA SER A 64 -6.90 -20.67 6.32
C SER A 64 -8.38 -20.23 6.27
N CYS A 65 -8.64 -18.96 6.00
CA CYS A 65 -9.97 -18.37 5.93
C CYS A 65 -10.60 -18.60 4.54
N ILE A 66 -11.76 -19.25 4.47
CA ILE A 66 -12.42 -19.54 3.18
C ILE A 66 -12.84 -18.25 2.45
N PRO A 67 -13.54 -17.28 3.08
CA PRO A 67 -13.90 -16.03 2.41
C PRO A 67 -12.68 -15.22 1.93
N CYS A 68 -11.56 -15.26 2.67
CA CYS A 68 -10.33 -14.60 2.27
C CYS A 68 -9.74 -15.21 0.98
N LYS A 69 -9.75 -16.55 0.88
CA LYS A 69 -9.30 -17.26 -0.33
C LYS A 69 -10.17 -16.95 -1.56
N GLU A 70 -11.48 -16.85 -1.36
CA GLU A 70 -12.42 -16.51 -2.44
C GLU A 70 -12.18 -15.10 -2.96
N MET A 71 -11.76 -14.17 -2.10
CA MET A 71 -11.45 -12.79 -2.46
C MET A 71 -10.02 -12.59 -3.02
N ALA A 72 -9.09 -13.53 -2.78
CA ALA A 72 -7.70 -13.40 -3.18
C ALA A 72 -7.50 -13.08 -4.69
N PRO A 73 -8.18 -13.76 -5.65
CA PRO A 73 -8.04 -13.43 -7.07
C PRO A 73 -8.48 -11.99 -7.40
N LEU A 74 -9.49 -11.49 -6.69
CA LEU A 74 -9.95 -10.10 -6.85
C LEU A 74 -8.90 -9.10 -6.35
N LEU A 75 -8.24 -9.39 -5.24
CA LEU A 75 -7.16 -8.53 -4.71
C LEU A 75 -5.95 -8.52 -5.66
N GLU A 76 -5.62 -9.66 -6.28
CA GLU A 76 -4.58 -9.76 -7.30
C GLU A 76 -4.92 -8.89 -8.52
N ASP A 77 -6.15 -9.00 -9.05
CA ASP A 77 -6.66 -8.19 -10.15
C ASP A 77 -6.60 -6.69 -9.84
N LEU A 78 -7.06 -6.29 -8.64
CA LEU A 78 -7.04 -4.89 -8.19
C LEU A 78 -5.61 -4.36 -8.05
N ASN A 79 -4.71 -5.16 -7.47
CA ASN A 79 -3.31 -4.77 -7.32
C ASN A 79 -2.65 -4.52 -8.69
N GLU A 80 -2.97 -5.34 -9.70
CA GLU A 80 -2.46 -5.17 -11.06
C GLU A 80 -3.13 -3.99 -11.78
N GLU A 81 -4.47 -3.90 -11.75
CA GLU A 81 -5.27 -2.88 -12.44
C GLU A 81 -4.93 -1.46 -11.94
N TYR A 82 -4.69 -1.31 -10.64
CA TYR A 82 -4.43 -0.01 -10.01
C TYR A 82 -2.95 0.25 -9.68
N ARG A 83 -2.03 -0.58 -10.17
CA ARG A 83 -0.58 -0.38 -10.00
C ARG A 83 -0.15 1.02 -10.44
N GLY A 84 0.50 1.75 -9.54
CA GLY A 84 0.93 3.14 -9.77
C GLY A 84 -0.15 4.19 -9.52
N LYS A 85 -1.40 3.79 -9.27
CA LYS A 85 -2.53 4.69 -8.96
C LYS A 85 -3.03 4.52 -7.52
N ALA A 86 -2.98 3.31 -6.99
CA ALA A 86 -3.29 2.95 -5.62
C ALA A 86 -2.37 1.82 -5.14
N ILE A 87 -2.27 1.65 -3.84
CA ILE A 87 -1.55 0.57 -3.17
C ILE A 87 -2.57 -0.40 -2.63
N VAL A 88 -2.49 -1.67 -3.05
CA VAL A 88 -3.33 -2.76 -2.51
C VAL A 88 -2.43 -3.74 -1.80
N LYS A 89 -2.72 -4.04 -0.54
CA LYS A 89 -1.96 -4.95 0.32
C LYS A 89 -2.83 -6.03 0.90
N PHE A 90 -2.29 -7.24 0.95
CA PHE A 90 -2.81 -8.36 1.75
C PHE A 90 -1.84 -8.66 2.89
N VAL A 91 -2.38 -8.88 4.09
CA VAL A 91 -1.62 -9.23 5.29
C VAL A 91 -2.23 -10.47 5.93
N ASP A 92 -1.48 -11.57 5.95
CA ASP A 92 -1.91 -12.80 6.65
C ASP A 92 -1.64 -12.67 8.15
N ILE A 93 -2.71 -12.41 8.90
CA ILE A 93 -2.64 -12.22 10.35
C ILE A 93 -2.34 -13.50 11.12
N SER A 94 -2.54 -14.67 10.52
CA SER A 94 -2.19 -15.95 11.15
C SER A 94 -0.67 -16.19 11.15
N LYS A 95 0.05 -15.56 10.21
CA LYS A 95 1.51 -15.62 10.09
C LYS A 95 2.20 -14.46 10.79
N ASN A 96 1.56 -13.28 10.83
CA ASN A 96 2.06 -12.07 11.48
C ASN A 96 0.95 -11.36 12.26
N GLY A 97 0.66 -11.83 13.46
CA GLY A 97 -0.35 -11.21 14.34
C GLY A 97 0.03 -9.81 14.84
N ASP A 98 1.31 -9.46 14.77
CA ASP A 98 1.78 -8.14 15.20
C ASP A 98 1.33 -7.03 14.23
N ALA A 99 1.12 -7.36 12.97
CA ALA A 99 0.68 -6.41 11.95
C ALA A 99 -0.71 -5.78 12.20
N VAL A 100 -1.55 -6.43 13.02
CA VAL A 100 -2.91 -5.93 13.30
C VAL A 100 -3.06 -5.26 14.67
N LYS A 101 -1.99 -5.14 15.46
CA LYS A 101 -2.06 -4.62 16.84
C LYS A 101 -2.73 -3.25 16.94
N ASP A 102 -2.46 -2.40 15.95
CA ASP A 102 -2.96 -1.02 15.93
C ASP A 102 -4.25 -0.87 15.11
N PHE A 103 -4.84 -1.98 14.65
CA PHE A 103 -6.06 -1.99 13.84
C PHE A 103 -7.22 -2.65 14.56
N PRO A 104 -8.44 -2.11 14.50
CA PRO A 104 -9.62 -2.68 15.16
C PRO A 104 -10.19 -3.90 14.39
N VAL A 105 -9.36 -4.90 14.06
CA VAL A 105 -9.77 -6.11 13.35
C VAL A 105 -10.48 -7.06 14.30
N LYS A 106 -11.75 -7.37 14.02
CA LYS A 106 -12.58 -8.29 14.81
C LYS A 106 -12.86 -9.60 14.09
N VAL A 107 -12.96 -9.54 12.78
CA VAL A 107 -13.23 -10.66 11.87
C VAL A 107 -12.31 -10.56 10.65
N ILE A 108 -12.21 -11.62 9.86
CA ILE A 108 -11.50 -11.64 8.57
C ILE A 108 -12.37 -12.23 7.46
N PRO A 109 -12.24 -11.73 6.22
CA PRO A 109 -11.39 -10.61 5.82
C PRO A 109 -11.90 -9.26 6.33
N THR A 110 -11.01 -8.30 6.56
CA THR A 110 -11.36 -6.91 6.86
C THR A 110 -10.45 -5.97 6.08
N GLN A 111 -11.04 -5.05 5.31
CA GLN A 111 -10.32 -4.09 4.50
C GLN A 111 -10.32 -2.71 5.15
N PHE A 112 -9.16 -2.05 5.18
CA PHE A 112 -8.98 -0.66 5.62
C PHE A 112 -8.62 0.23 4.44
N PHE A 113 -9.12 1.47 4.48
CA PHE A 113 -9.01 2.43 3.38
C PHE A 113 -8.40 3.75 3.85
N PHE A 114 -7.34 4.21 3.15
CA PHE A 114 -6.66 5.48 3.44
C PHE A 114 -6.52 6.29 2.15
N ASN A 115 -6.75 7.59 2.26
CA ASN A 115 -6.55 8.55 1.18
C ASN A 115 -5.07 8.71 0.83
N ALA A 116 -4.78 9.37 -0.29
CA ALA A 116 -3.41 9.62 -0.75
C ALA A 116 -2.58 10.46 0.23
N ASP A 117 -3.21 11.27 1.07
CA ASP A 117 -2.56 12.04 2.13
C ASP A 117 -2.33 11.25 3.43
N GLY A 118 -2.64 9.94 3.43
CA GLY A 118 -2.51 9.05 4.58
C GLY A 118 -3.64 9.14 5.59
N THR A 119 -4.62 10.03 5.41
CA THR A 119 -5.79 10.11 6.30
C THR A 119 -6.74 8.95 6.06
N PRO A 120 -7.53 8.52 7.07
CA PRO A 120 -8.58 7.54 6.86
C PRO A 120 -9.60 8.01 5.81
N PHE A 121 -9.97 7.13 4.88
CA PHE A 121 -10.98 7.44 3.87
C PHE A 121 -12.33 7.74 4.53
N LYS A 122 -13.04 8.77 4.04
CA LYS A 122 -14.39 9.10 4.48
C LYS A 122 -15.35 9.07 3.30
N PRO A 123 -16.27 8.09 3.24
CA PRO A 123 -17.22 7.97 2.14
C PRO A 123 -18.18 9.18 2.12
N LYS A 124 -18.57 9.61 0.92
CA LYS A 124 -19.53 10.72 0.75
C LYS A 124 -20.89 10.41 1.35
N ASN A 125 -21.29 9.15 1.31
CA ASN A 125 -22.53 8.69 1.91
C ASN A 125 -22.29 7.49 2.83
N VAL A 126 -22.05 7.78 4.12
CA VAL A 126 -21.74 6.77 5.14
C VAL A 126 -22.85 5.72 5.28
N GLN A 127 -24.13 6.13 5.20
CA GLN A 127 -25.28 5.24 5.39
C GLN A 127 -25.46 4.21 4.27
N GLN A 128 -24.91 4.47 3.08
CA GLN A 128 -25.03 3.60 1.91
C GLN A 128 -23.74 2.83 1.59
N SER A 129 -22.62 3.14 2.27
CA SER A 129 -21.32 2.61 1.92
C SER A 129 -21.01 1.22 2.47
N ASN A 130 -21.82 0.69 3.39
CA ASN A 130 -21.51 -0.52 4.18
C ASN A 130 -20.13 -0.47 4.87
N LEU A 131 -19.56 0.73 5.04
CA LEU A 131 -18.30 0.96 5.69
C LEU A 131 -18.49 1.37 7.15
N MET A 132 -17.62 0.88 8.00
CA MET A 132 -17.55 1.25 9.41
C MET A 132 -16.46 2.29 9.63
N MET A 133 -16.79 3.30 10.42
CA MET A 133 -15.84 4.33 10.83
C MET A 133 -15.50 4.15 12.30
N TYR A 134 -14.21 4.08 12.58
CA TYR A 134 -13.67 3.96 13.94
C TYR A 134 -13.02 5.27 14.35
N SER A 135 -13.28 5.68 15.60
CA SER A 135 -12.62 6.84 16.20
C SER A 135 -11.52 6.39 17.14
N SER A 136 -10.51 7.22 17.31
CA SER A 136 -9.48 7.06 18.35
C SER A 136 -10.10 7.19 19.74
N GLU A 137 -9.70 6.34 20.66
CA GLU A 137 -10.13 6.42 22.07
C GLU A 137 -9.56 7.65 22.79
N GLU A 138 -8.43 8.20 22.30
CA GLU A 138 -7.73 9.30 22.96
C GLU A 138 -8.34 10.67 22.69
N ASN A 139 -8.81 10.91 21.46
CA ASN A 139 -9.22 12.26 21.00
C ASN A 139 -10.56 12.28 20.23
N GLU A 140 -11.24 11.13 20.10
CA GLU A 140 -12.48 10.95 19.34
C GLU A 140 -12.35 11.29 17.82
N GLU A 141 -11.13 11.49 17.32
CA GLU A 141 -10.90 11.73 15.90
C GLU A 141 -11.09 10.46 15.08
N HIS A 142 -11.51 10.63 13.82
CA HIS A 142 -11.67 9.53 12.87
C HIS A 142 -10.32 8.87 12.59
N ALA A 143 -10.15 7.63 13.05
CA ALA A 143 -8.89 6.88 12.98
C ALA A 143 -8.86 5.88 11.81
N PHE A 144 -9.99 5.18 11.56
CA PHE A 144 -10.05 4.18 10.50
C PHE A 144 -11.41 4.15 9.81
N THR A 145 -11.40 3.76 8.54
CA THR A 145 -12.59 3.31 7.81
C THR A 145 -12.32 1.91 7.31
N ALA A 146 -13.24 0.99 7.60
CA ALA A 146 -13.10 -0.42 7.27
C ALA A 146 -14.39 -1.03 6.72
N HIS A 147 -14.24 -2.15 6.02
CA HIS A 147 -15.31 -3.10 5.69
C HIS A 147 -14.98 -4.46 6.29
N GLU A 148 -15.93 -5.07 7.00
CA GLU A 148 -15.82 -6.43 7.53
C GLU A 148 -16.51 -7.41 6.58
N GLY A 149 -15.79 -8.43 6.13
CA GLY A 149 -16.28 -9.44 5.20
C GLY A 149 -15.77 -9.26 3.78
N GLN A 150 -16.40 -9.96 2.83
CA GLN A 150 -16.04 -9.89 1.42
C GLN A 150 -16.64 -8.64 0.77
N LEU A 151 -15.82 -7.97 -0.05
CA LEU A 151 -16.25 -6.93 -1.00
C LEU A 151 -16.19 -7.47 -2.43
N ASP A 152 -17.11 -7.04 -3.28
CA ASP A 152 -17.03 -7.32 -4.70
C ASP A 152 -16.20 -6.27 -5.46
N LYS A 153 -15.92 -6.55 -6.75
CA LYS A 153 -15.09 -5.67 -7.60
C LYS A 153 -15.73 -4.29 -7.79
N SER A 154 -17.06 -4.21 -7.81
CA SER A 154 -17.79 -2.94 -8.00
C SER A 154 -17.67 -2.05 -6.76
N ASP A 155 -17.71 -2.64 -5.58
CA ASP A 155 -17.55 -1.92 -4.32
C ASP A 155 -16.14 -1.32 -4.20
N PHE A 156 -15.10 -2.13 -4.47
CA PHE A 156 -13.73 -1.62 -4.49
C PHE A 156 -13.53 -0.48 -5.49
N LYS A 157 -14.08 -0.63 -6.71
CA LYS A 157 -13.99 0.43 -7.73
C LYS A 157 -14.71 1.70 -7.32
N ASN A 158 -15.88 1.59 -6.70
CA ASN A 158 -16.62 2.75 -6.19
C ASN A 158 -15.83 3.47 -5.10
N ILE A 159 -15.24 2.74 -4.15
CA ILE A 159 -14.39 3.29 -3.09
C ILE A 159 -13.19 4.00 -3.70
N LEU A 160 -12.46 3.34 -4.62
CA LEU A 160 -11.28 3.92 -5.28
C LEU A 160 -11.64 5.18 -6.07
N ASN A 161 -12.78 5.19 -6.79
CA ASN A 161 -13.26 6.38 -7.49
C ASN A 161 -13.55 7.54 -6.53
N GLU A 162 -14.15 7.26 -5.36
CA GLU A 162 -14.37 8.30 -4.33
C GLU A 162 -13.06 8.82 -3.72
N MET A 163 -12.02 7.97 -3.66
CA MET A 163 -10.65 8.32 -3.25
C MET A 163 -9.88 9.07 -4.35
N GLY A 164 -10.51 9.31 -5.53
CA GLY A 164 -9.92 10.06 -6.64
C GLY A 164 -9.09 9.22 -7.62
N VAL A 165 -9.23 7.90 -7.59
CA VAL A 165 -8.55 6.99 -8.52
C VAL A 165 -9.48 6.65 -9.69
N ASN A 166 -9.07 7.03 -10.91
CA ASN A 166 -9.80 6.77 -12.17
C ASN A 166 -9.03 5.82 -13.08
#